data_5692a36ddfd22f9d0f988243a7b7174c
#
_entry.id   5692a36ddfd22f9d0f988243a7b7174c
#
_cell.length_a   1.000
_cell.length_b   1.000
_cell.length_c   1.000
_cell.angle_alpha   90.00
_cell.angle_beta   90.00
_cell.angle_gamma   90.00
#
_symmetry.space_group_name_H-M   'P 1'
#
loop_
_entity.id
_entity.type
_entity.pdbx_description
1 polymer ?
#
loop_
_entity_poly.entity_id
_entity_poly.type
_entity_poly.pdbx_seq_one_letter_code
_entity_poly.pdbx_strand_id
1 'polypeptide(L)'
;LDIDDEKPWRESARHIVVLDDLADRRHDCDVLIDQGLGRRTGDYAGLVPPGCRLLLGPLHGLLRPEFAAMREAAQAARGLVTVQRVLVAFGLSDPDNLTVRALEGLAGKGLQVDVVLGAGAPHLDSVRDAAAALSPPGRVLCDVDDMAGLMVEVDLAIGAFGTTSWERCVLGLPTIGVIAADNQRDNARILRDFGAAVSLAWHADLTAQDFANALE
;
A
#
# COMPACT_ATOMS: atom_id res chain seq x y z
N LEU A 1 -19.45 2.54 -5.69
CA LEU A 1 -20.68 3.25 -5.34
C LEU A 1 -20.66 4.64 -5.94
N ASP A 2 -21.82 5.16 -6.32
CA ASP A 2 -22.03 6.51 -6.83
C ASP A 2 -23.30 7.15 -6.24
N ILE A 3 -23.66 8.35 -6.72
CA ILE A 3 -24.81 9.10 -6.22
C ILE A 3 -26.13 8.33 -6.27
N ASP A 4 -26.32 7.43 -7.24
CA ASP A 4 -27.58 6.68 -7.37
C ASP A 4 -27.65 5.51 -6.38
N ASP A 5 -26.51 4.95 -6.00
CA ASP A 5 -26.40 3.97 -4.91
C ASP A 5 -26.59 4.61 -3.53
N GLU A 6 -26.19 5.88 -3.38
CA GLU A 6 -26.17 6.61 -2.09
C GLU A 6 -27.52 7.23 -1.73
N LYS A 7 -28.27 7.74 -2.73
CA LYS A 7 -29.58 8.37 -2.52
C LYS A 7 -30.57 7.59 -1.64
N PRO A 8 -30.74 6.26 -1.83
CA PRO A 8 -31.66 5.49 -0.98
C PRO A 8 -31.28 5.52 0.51
N TRP A 9 -29.99 5.70 0.85
CA TRP A 9 -29.55 5.77 2.24
C TRP A 9 -29.99 7.04 2.96
N ARG A 10 -30.33 8.13 2.22
CA ARG A 10 -30.84 9.37 2.80
C ARG A 10 -32.14 9.19 3.59
N GLU A 11 -32.94 8.17 3.27
CA GLU A 11 -34.18 7.89 3.98
C GLU A 11 -33.95 7.30 5.38
N SER A 12 -32.79 6.64 5.60
CA SER A 12 -32.47 5.89 6.83
C SER A 12 -31.23 6.44 7.55
N ALA A 13 -30.31 7.11 6.87
CA ALA A 13 -29.09 7.63 7.43
C ALA A 13 -29.18 9.13 7.71
N ARG A 14 -28.80 9.54 8.93
CA ARG A 14 -28.71 10.96 9.29
C ARG A 14 -27.52 11.65 8.60
N HIS A 15 -26.44 10.93 8.43
CA HIS A 15 -25.23 11.39 7.76
C HIS A 15 -24.69 10.29 6.87
N ILE A 16 -24.21 10.66 5.69
CA ILE A 16 -23.53 9.78 4.75
C ILE A 16 -22.06 10.21 4.65
N VAL A 17 -21.17 9.28 4.93
CA VAL A 17 -19.71 9.45 4.76
C VAL A 17 -19.26 8.56 3.63
N VAL A 18 -18.60 9.15 2.63
CA VAL A 18 -18.06 8.44 1.47
C VAL A 18 -16.54 8.38 1.57
N LEU A 19 -15.97 7.22 1.25
CA LEU A 19 -14.56 7.03 0.98
C LEU A 19 -14.39 6.94 -0.53
N ASP A 20 -13.65 7.85 -1.11
CA ASP A 20 -13.35 7.88 -2.54
C ASP A 20 -11.85 8.16 -2.76
N ASP A 21 -11.30 7.67 -3.87
CA ASP A 21 -9.91 7.88 -4.25
C ASP A 21 -9.74 8.18 -5.75
N LEU A 22 -10.87 8.33 -6.48
CA LEU A 22 -10.87 8.52 -7.93
C LEU A 22 -11.23 9.96 -8.32
N ALA A 23 -12.18 10.60 -7.63
CA ALA A 23 -12.75 11.92 -7.97
C ALA A 23 -13.28 11.97 -9.41
N ASP A 24 -13.95 10.93 -9.84
CA ASP A 24 -14.44 10.74 -11.23
C ASP A 24 -15.95 10.64 -11.36
N ARG A 25 -16.68 10.62 -10.24
CA ARG A 25 -18.14 10.44 -10.19
C ARG A 25 -18.79 11.28 -9.10
N ARG A 26 -20.12 11.43 -9.23
CA ARG A 26 -20.90 12.22 -8.28
C ARG A 26 -21.29 11.41 -7.05
N HIS A 27 -21.31 12.10 -5.90
CA HIS A 27 -21.71 11.55 -4.60
C HIS A 27 -22.80 12.41 -3.96
N ASP A 28 -23.67 11.77 -3.17
CA ASP A 28 -24.64 12.43 -2.28
C ASP A 28 -24.24 12.18 -0.82
N CYS A 29 -23.26 12.93 -0.32
CA CYS A 29 -22.69 12.73 1.00
C CYS A 29 -22.53 14.03 1.78
N ASP A 30 -22.46 13.91 3.12
CA ASP A 30 -22.19 15.01 4.04
C ASP A 30 -20.68 15.19 4.28
N VAL A 31 -19.93 14.09 4.21
CA VAL A 31 -18.48 14.06 4.36
C VAL A 31 -17.91 13.13 3.28
N LEU A 32 -16.87 13.60 2.61
CA LEU A 32 -16.08 12.77 1.71
C LEU A 32 -14.64 12.75 2.19
N ILE A 33 -14.07 11.54 2.29
CA ILE A 33 -12.67 11.30 2.68
C ILE A 33 -11.94 10.74 1.46
N ASP A 34 -10.93 11.48 0.99
CA ASP A 34 -9.99 10.99 0.00
C ASP A 34 -8.57 11.16 0.55
N GLN A 35 -7.96 10.06 0.91
CA GLN A 35 -6.61 10.02 1.49
C GLN A 35 -5.49 10.13 0.44
N GLY A 36 -5.83 10.26 -0.85
CA GLY A 36 -4.88 10.35 -1.95
C GLY A 36 -3.95 11.56 -1.84
N LEU A 37 -2.67 11.36 -2.12
CA LEU A 37 -1.69 12.44 -2.19
C LEU A 37 -1.98 13.38 -3.36
N GLY A 38 -1.88 14.69 -3.09
CA GLY A 38 -2.05 15.73 -4.11
C GLY A 38 -3.51 16.06 -4.42
N ARG A 39 -4.49 15.39 -3.82
CA ARG A 39 -5.91 15.68 -3.99
C ARG A 39 -6.27 17.07 -3.50
N ARG A 40 -7.09 17.79 -4.25
CA ARG A 40 -7.48 19.17 -3.98
C ARG A 40 -9.00 19.33 -3.99
N THR A 41 -9.51 20.34 -3.30
CA THR A 41 -10.94 20.63 -3.26
C THR A 41 -11.55 20.83 -4.67
N GLY A 42 -10.78 21.37 -5.61
CA GLY A 42 -11.20 21.55 -7.00
C GLY A 42 -11.49 20.25 -7.75
N ASP A 43 -10.86 19.14 -7.35
CA ASP A 43 -11.06 17.83 -7.99
C ASP A 43 -12.48 17.29 -7.74
N TYR A 44 -13.11 17.72 -6.66
CA TYR A 44 -14.49 17.38 -6.28
C TYR A 44 -15.52 18.47 -6.65
N ALA A 45 -15.12 19.50 -7.42
CA ALA A 45 -16.05 20.56 -7.84
C ALA A 45 -17.18 19.99 -8.71
N GLY A 46 -18.43 20.12 -8.22
CA GLY A 46 -19.62 19.59 -8.89
C GLY A 46 -19.81 18.06 -8.72
N LEU A 47 -18.92 17.38 -8.01
CA LEU A 47 -19.04 15.95 -7.71
C LEU A 47 -19.70 15.68 -6.35
N VAL A 48 -19.77 16.66 -5.47
CA VAL A 48 -20.38 16.55 -4.15
C VAL A 48 -21.38 17.68 -3.91
N PRO A 49 -22.34 17.53 -2.95
CA PRO A 49 -23.25 18.59 -2.56
C PRO A 49 -22.51 19.84 -2.04
N PRO A 50 -23.07 21.08 -2.21
CA PRO A 50 -22.42 22.33 -1.79
C PRO A 50 -22.04 22.41 -0.30
N GLY A 51 -22.67 21.61 0.55
CA GLY A 51 -22.39 21.56 2.01
C GLY A 51 -21.48 20.40 2.43
N CYS A 52 -21.03 19.58 1.50
CA CYS A 52 -20.20 18.42 1.81
C CYS A 52 -18.84 18.85 2.37
N ARG A 53 -18.45 18.24 3.50
CA ARG A 53 -17.14 18.44 4.09
C ARG A 53 -16.12 17.51 3.42
N LEU A 54 -15.12 18.09 2.78
CA LEU A 54 -14.02 17.35 2.14
C LEU A 54 -12.85 17.19 3.13
N LEU A 55 -12.45 15.95 3.38
CA LEU A 55 -11.28 15.56 4.15
C LEU A 55 -10.27 14.94 3.19
N LEU A 56 -9.36 15.77 2.67
CA LEU A 56 -8.46 15.40 1.57
C LEU A 56 -7.02 15.26 2.03
N GLY A 57 -6.35 14.27 1.44
CA GLY A 57 -4.93 14.02 1.63
C GLY A 57 -4.59 13.08 2.79
N PRO A 58 -3.30 12.75 2.95
CA PRO A 58 -2.82 11.69 3.85
C PRO A 58 -3.04 11.98 5.34
N LEU A 59 -3.28 13.25 5.72
CA LEU A 59 -3.66 13.59 7.10
C LEU A 59 -5.02 13.02 7.52
N HIS A 60 -5.82 12.63 6.55
CA HIS A 60 -7.12 12.00 6.74
C HIS A 60 -7.09 10.50 6.39
N GLY A 61 -5.88 9.92 6.26
CA GLY A 61 -5.69 8.50 6.02
C GLY A 61 -6.32 7.65 7.11
N LEU A 62 -7.12 6.68 6.71
CA LEU A 62 -7.76 5.74 7.61
C LEU A 62 -6.80 4.59 7.89
N LEU A 63 -6.12 4.67 9.01
CA LEU A 63 -5.18 3.66 9.46
C LEU A 63 -5.72 2.96 10.72
N ARG A 64 -5.36 1.70 10.88
CA ARG A 64 -5.63 0.98 12.10
C ARG A 64 -4.85 1.62 13.26
N PRO A 65 -5.42 1.65 14.48
CA PRO A 65 -4.84 2.37 15.62
C PRO A 65 -3.41 1.93 16.00
N GLU A 66 -3.06 0.65 15.76
CA GLU A 66 -1.74 0.10 16.06
C GLU A 66 -0.62 0.80 15.29
N PHE A 67 -0.86 1.26 14.05
CA PHE A 67 0.13 2.01 13.29
C PHE A 67 0.45 3.35 13.94
N ALA A 68 -0.55 4.05 14.46
CA ALA A 68 -0.34 5.29 15.19
C ALA A 68 0.42 5.06 16.51
N ALA A 69 0.08 3.99 17.23
CA ALA A 69 0.73 3.63 18.48
C ALA A 69 2.22 3.28 18.31
N MET A 70 2.59 2.64 17.20
CA MET A 70 3.96 2.22 16.93
C MET A 70 4.82 3.27 16.24
N ARG A 71 4.24 4.39 15.80
CA ARG A 71 4.93 5.39 14.98
C ARG A 71 6.23 5.91 15.58
N GLU A 72 6.20 6.36 16.83
CA GLU A 72 7.40 6.95 17.48
C GLU A 72 8.50 5.92 17.63
N ALA A 73 8.18 4.72 18.11
CA ALA A 73 9.15 3.63 18.27
C ALA A 73 9.73 3.19 16.93
N ALA A 74 8.89 3.07 15.89
CA ALA A 74 9.33 2.71 14.56
C ALA A 74 10.30 3.76 13.98
N GLN A 75 9.95 5.05 14.05
CA GLN A 75 10.80 6.13 13.52
C GLN A 75 12.11 6.28 14.28
N ALA A 76 12.11 6.07 15.60
CA ALA A 76 13.33 6.10 16.41
C ALA A 76 14.27 4.92 16.09
N ALA A 77 13.74 3.76 15.71
CA ALA A 77 14.52 2.59 15.29
C ALA A 77 15.06 2.70 13.86
N ARG A 78 14.48 3.55 13.01
CA ARG A 78 14.94 3.79 11.64
C ARG A 78 16.19 4.63 11.63
N GLY A 79 17.24 4.13 10.99
CA GLY A 79 18.52 4.83 10.82
C GLY A 79 19.11 4.50 9.45
N LEU A 80 20.34 4.94 9.21
CA LEU A 80 21.13 4.48 8.06
C LEU A 80 21.66 3.09 8.41
N VAL A 81 20.84 2.07 8.12
CA VAL A 81 21.19 0.67 8.35
C VAL A 81 21.36 -0.05 7.02
N THR A 82 22.22 -1.05 7.01
CA THR A 82 22.26 -2.01 5.90
C THR A 82 20.98 -2.84 5.94
N VAL A 83 20.28 -2.92 4.81
CA VAL A 83 19.08 -3.75 4.69
C VAL A 83 19.43 -5.21 4.94
N GLN A 84 18.79 -5.82 5.92
CA GLN A 84 18.95 -7.22 6.28
C GLN A 84 17.64 -8.01 6.16
N ARG A 85 16.52 -7.34 6.43
CA ARG A 85 15.19 -7.97 6.42
C ARG A 85 14.21 -7.19 5.56
N VAL A 86 13.54 -7.88 4.65
CA VAL A 86 12.64 -7.30 3.66
C VAL A 86 11.24 -7.89 3.81
N LEU A 87 10.23 -7.03 3.80
CA LEU A 87 8.82 -7.40 3.69
C LEU A 87 8.38 -7.32 2.23
N VAL A 88 7.82 -8.40 1.70
CA VAL A 88 7.19 -8.44 0.37
C VAL A 88 5.68 -8.57 0.54
N ALA A 89 4.89 -7.56 0.09
CA ALA A 89 3.44 -7.55 0.24
C ALA A 89 2.76 -6.74 -0.89
N PHE A 90 2.15 -7.44 -1.85
CA PHE A 90 1.42 -6.85 -2.98
C PHE A 90 -0.10 -6.86 -2.80
N GLY A 91 -0.58 -7.09 -1.58
CA GLY A 91 -1.98 -7.26 -1.22
C GLY A 91 -2.34 -8.72 -0.96
N LEU A 92 -3.59 -8.95 -0.56
CA LEU A 92 -4.02 -10.28 -0.13
C LEU A 92 -4.14 -11.29 -1.29
N SER A 93 -4.43 -10.83 -2.50
CA SER A 93 -4.67 -11.72 -3.64
C SER A 93 -3.49 -11.84 -4.61
N ASP A 94 -2.74 -10.75 -4.84
CA ASP A 94 -1.62 -10.69 -5.80
C ASP A 94 -1.91 -11.48 -7.11
N PRO A 95 -2.93 -11.07 -7.88
CA PRO A 95 -3.39 -11.84 -9.04
C PRO A 95 -2.35 -11.94 -10.16
N ASP A 96 -1.42 -10.99 -10.24
CA ASP A 96 -0.37 -10.92 -11.25
C ASP A 96 0.94 -11.62 -10.82
N ASN A 97 0.91 -12.25 -9.62
CA ASN A 97 2.06 -12.98 -9.06
C ASN A 97 3.35 -12.13 -9.00
N LEU A 98 3.22 -10.88 -8.60
CA LEU A 98 4.35 -9.96 -8.42
C LEU A 98 5.28 -10.42 -7.30
N THR A 99 4.72 -11.10 -6.32
CA THR A 99 5.47 -11.67 -5.19
C THR A 99 6.58 -12.60 -5.68
N VAL A 100 6.29 -13.54 -6.57
CA VAL A 100 7.31 -14.48 -7.10
C VAL A 100 8.40 -13.70 -7.85
N ARG A 101 8.04 -12.71 -8.69
CA ARG A 101 9.03 -11.88 -9.42
C ARG A 101 9.94 -11.11 -8.45
N ALA A 102 9.38 -10.57 -7.36
CA ALA A 102 10.17 -9.89 -6.34
C ALA A 102 11.11 -10.87 -5.62
N LEU A 103 10.65 -12.07 -5.26
CA LEU A 103 11.47 -13.10 -4.62
C LEU A 103 12.63 -13.55 -5.53
N GLU A 104 12.37 -13.74 -6.83
CA GLU A 104 13.42 -14.04 -7.80
C GLU A 104 14.48 -12.92 -7.86
N GLY A 105 14.07 -11.64 -7.79
CA GLY A 105 14.98 -10.49 -7.73
C GLY A 105 15.79 -10.41 -6.43
N LEU A 106 15.28 -10.97 -5.32
CA LEU A 106 15.95 -11.05 -4.02
C LEU A 106 16.90 -12.26 -3.93
N ALA A 107 16.84 -13.20 -4.88
CA ALA A 107 17.64 -14.41 -4.85
C ALA A 107 19.15 -14.08 -4.84
N GLY A 108 19.90 -14.76 -3.96
CA GLY A 108 21.34 -14.58 -3.81
C GLY A 108 21.80 -13.31 -3.10
N LYS A 109 20.87 -12.45 -2.65
CA LYS A 109 21.20 -11.22 -1.88
C LYS A 109 21.47 -11.49 -0.39
N GLY A 110 21.20 -12.69 0.13
CA GLY A 110 21.45 -13.05 1.53
C GLY A 110 20.49 -12.39 2.54
N LEU A 111 19.37 -11.87 2.08
CA LEU A 111 18.38 -11.14 2.89
C LEU A 111 17.39 -12.09 3.56
N GLN A 112 16.98 -11.76 4.78
CA GLN A 112 15.80 -12.38 5.39
C GLN A 112 14.55 -11.79 4.70
N VAL A 113 13.63 -12.65 4.27
CA VAL A 113 12.44 -12.22 3.54
C VAL A 113 11.19 -12.72 4.24
N ASP A 114 10.30 -11.80 4.55
CA ASP A 114 8.93 -12.06 4.99
C ASP A 114 7.98 -11.72 3.85
N VAL A 115 7.12 -12.67 3.52
CA VAL A 115 6.08 -12.50 2.50
C VAL A 115 4.73 -12.51 3.18
N VAL A 116 3.87 -11.54 2.86
CA VAL A 116 2.49 -11.51 3.36
C VAL A 116 1.51 -11.63 2.21
N LEU A 117 0.62 -12.62 2.31
CA LEU A 117 -0.47 -12.89 1.37
C LEU A 117 -1.74 -13.31 2.14
N GLY A 118 -2.89 -13.30 1.46
CA GLY A 118 -4.09 -13.97 1.97
C GLY A 118 -4.00 -15.49 1.81
N ALA A 119 -4.60 -16.25 2.73
CA ALA A 119 -4.63 -17.72 2.65
C ALA A 119 -5.34 -18.23 1.37
N GLY A 120 -6.20 -17.41 0.77
CA GLY A 120 -6.88 -17.69 -0.50
C GLY A 120 -6.19 -17.14 -1.76
N ALA A 121 -4.93 -16.68 -1.67
CA ALA A 121 -4.23 -16.12 -2.83
C ALA A 121 -4.02 -17.18 -3.92
N PRO A 122 -4.30 -16.86 -5.20
CA PRO A 122 -4.27 -17.83 -6.30
C PRO A 122 -2.87 -18.42 -6.55
N HIS A 123 -1.81 -17.70 -6.17
CA HIS A 123 -0.43 -18.09 -6.40
C HIS A 123 0.32 -18.52 -5.13
N LEU A 124 -0.40 -18.82 -4.04
CA LEU A 124 0.21 -19.08 -2.72
C LEU A 124 1.26 -20.21 -2.75
N ASP A 125 1.01 -21.30 -3.49
CA ASP A 125 1.93 -22.42 -3.56
C ASP A 125 3.22 -22.06 -4.31
N SER A 126 3.13 -21.37 -5.44
CA SER A 126 4.31 -20.89 -6.17
C SER A 126 5.12 -19.87 -5.36
N VAL A 127 4.46 -19.04 -4.54
CA VAL A 127 5.12 -18.11 -3.62
C VAL A 127 5.86 -18.87 -2.53
N ARG A 128 5.28 -19.94 -1.96
CA ARG A 128 5.95 -20.78 -0.98
C ARG A 128 7.20 -21.45 -1.56
N ASP A 129 7.09 -21.98 -2.77
CA ASP A 129 8.23 -22.61 -3.46
C ASP A 129 9.36 -21.61 -3.71
N ALA A 130 9.01 -20.42 -4.22
CA ALA A 130 9.99 -19.36 -4.46
C ALA A 130 10.64 -18.86 -3.16
N ALA A 131 9.88 -18.68 -2.10
CA ALA A 131 10.39 -18.27 -0.79
C ALA A 131 11.32 -19.34 -0.19
N ALA A 132 10.96 -20.62 -0.29
CA ALA A 132 11.78 -21.73 0.19
C ALA A 132 13.11 -21.86 -0.57
N ALA A 133 13.16 -21.43 -1.83
CA ALA A 133 14.38 -21.45 -2.67
C ALA A 133 15.37 -20.33 -2.32
N LEU A 134 14.98 -19.32 -1.53
CA LEU A 134 15.90 -18.27 -1.07
C LEU A 134 16.95 -18.82 -0.08
N SER A 135 18.04 -18.07 0.08
CA SER A 135 19.07 -18.37 1.07
C SER A 135 19.42 -17.10 1.87
N PRO A 136 18.98 -16.99 3.15
CA PRO A 136 18.16 -17.96 3.90
C PRO A 136 16.74 -18.11 3.35
N PRO A 137 16.04 -19.25 3.61
CA PRO A 137 14.67 -19.44 3.18
C PRO A 137 13.73 -18.34 3.72
N GLY A 138 12.86 -17.80 2.86
CA GLY A 138 11.88 -16.80 3.24
C GLY A 138 10.70 -17.39 4.01
N ARG A 139 10.05 -16.58 4.84
CA ARG A 139 8.84 -16.94 5.57
C ARG A 139 7.61 -16.45 4.81
N VAL A 140 6.63 -17.31 4.61
CA VAL A 140 5.33 -16.93 4.03
C VAL A 140 4.29 -16.91 5.13
N LEU A 141 3.73 -15.75 5.39
CA LEU A 141 2.75 -15.46 6.44
C LEU A 141 1.40 -15.18 5.77
N CYS A 142 0.36 -15.86 6.22
CA CYS A 142 -0.99 -15.66 5.71
C CYS A 142 -1.85 -14.96 6.75
N ASP A 143 -2.72 -14.04 6.27
CA ASP A 143 -3.73 -13.37 7.08
C ASP A 143 -3.17 -12.76 8.38
N VAL A 144 -2.08 -11.98 8.24
CA VAL A 144 -1.36 -11.39 9.38
C VAL A 144 -2.22 -10.32 10.06
N ASP A 145 -2.51 -10.52 11.34
CA ASP A 145 -3.26 -9.55 12.16
C ASP A 145 -2.38 -8.36 12.56
N ASP A 146 -1.15 -8.63 13.05
CA ASP A 146 -0.21 -7.58 13.48
C ASP A 146 0.76 -7.18 12.36
N MET A 147 0.22 -6.49 11.35
CA MET A 147 1.03 -5.92 10.26
C MET A 147 1.94 -4.79 10.76
N ALA A 148 1.51 -4.01 11.73
CA ALA A 148 2.31 -2.91 12.26
C ALA A 148 3.56 -3.43 12.96
N GLY A 149 3.45 -4.44 13.80
CA GLY A 149 4.59 -5.13 14.43
C GLY A 149 5.54 -5.71 13.40
N LEU A 150 5.01 -6.42 12.40
CA LEU A 150 5.84 -6.97 11.32
C LEU A 150 6.60 -5.89 10.55
N MET A 151 5.93 -4.76 10.22
CA MET A 151 6.56 -3.65 9.50
C MET A 151 7.62 -2.90 10.34
N VAL A 152 7.53 -2.95 11.66
CA VAL A 152 8.57 -2.38 12.54
C VAL A 152 9.84 -3.23 12.54
N GLU A 153 9.70 -4.56 12.40
CA GLU A 153 10.81 -5.51 12.43
C GLU A 153 11.64 -5.59 11.13
N VAL A 154 11.18 -5.01 10.04
CA VAL A 154 11.84 -5.07 8.73
C VAL A 154 12.51 -3.74 8.37
N ASP A 155 13.55 -3.79 7.56
CA ASP A 155 14.33 -2.62 7.13
C ASP A 155 13.77 -1.98 5.86
N LEU A 156 13.13 -2.78 5.01
CA LEU A 156 12.64 -2.38 3.69
C LEU A 156 11.32 -3.11 3.37
N ALA A 157 10.41 -2.44 2.70
CA ALA A 157 9.24 -3.07 2.10
C ALA A 157 9.30 -3.05 0.58
N ILE A 158 8.80 -4.12 -0.04
CA ILE A 158 8.52 -4.20 -1.47
C ILE A 158 7.02 -4.45 -1.62
N GLY A 159 6.30 -3.59 -2.36
CA GLY A 159 4.84 -3.75 -2.47
C GLY A 159 4.16 -2.73 -3.38
N ALA A 160 2.83 -2.85 -3.51
CA ALA A 160 2.05 -1.95 -4.33
C ALA A 160 1.83 -0.57 -3.69
N PHE A 161 1.54 0.45 -4.52
CA PHE A 161 1.21 1.81 -4.09
C PHE A 161 -0.28 1.99 -3.69
N GLY A 162 -0.88 0.94 -3.09
CA GLY A 162 -2.23 0.99 -2.51
C GLY A 162 -2.26 1.65 -1.13
N THR A 163 -3.34 1.38 -0.36
CA THR A 163 -3.56 1.94 0.99
C THR A 163 -2.46 1.61 1.99
N THR A 164 -1.80 0.45 1.85
CA THR A 164 -0.64 0.07 2.67
C THR A 164 0.55 1.03 2.54
N SER A 165 0.57 1.89 1.53
CA SER A 165 1.57 2.96 1.43
C SER A 165 1.51 3.91 2.63
N TRP A 166 0.32 4.21 3.13
CA TRP A 166 0.14 5.07 4.30
C TRP A 166 0.61 4.39 5.58
N GLU A 167 0.40 3.09 5.70
CA GLU A 167 0.92 2.26 6.81
C GLU A 167 2.44 2.29 6.84
N ARG A 168 3.10 2.10 5.70
CA ARG A 168 4.56 2.19 5.56
C ARG A 168 5.08 3.59 5.85
N CYS A 169 4.42 4.63 5.33
CA CYS A 169 4.81 6.02 5.53
C CYS A 169 4.74 6.44 7.01
N VAL A 170 3.67 6.06 7.73
CA VAL A 170 3.52 6.44 9.13
C VAL A 170 4.59 5.79 10.02
N LEU A 171 5.05 4.59 9.67
CA LEU A 171 6.14 3.89 10.35
C LEU A 171 7.53 4.28 9.84
N GLY A 172 7.62 5.17 8.84
CA GLY A 172 8.89 5.56 8.22
C GLY A 172 9.62 4.39 7.54
N LEU A 173 8.88 3.39 7.04
CA LEU A 173 9.46 2.18 6.42
C LEU A 173 9.87 2.47 4.98
N PRO A 174 11.18 2.43 4.64
CA PRO A 174 11.65 2.56 3.28
C PRO A 174 10.93 1.58 2.34
N THR A 175 10.60 2.03 1.14
CA THR A 175 9.75 1.25 0.26
C THR A 175 10.24 1.25 -1.19
N ILE A 176 10.31 0.07 -1.79
CA ILE A 176 10.32 -0.12 -3.24
C ILE A 176 8.88 -0.42 -3.65
N GLY A 177 8.27 0.50 -4.39
CA GLY A 177 6.86 0.41 -4.76
C GLY A 177 6.63 0.06 -6.23
N VAL A 178 5.56 -0.69 -6.49
CA VAL A 178 5.10 -1.08 -7.83
C VAL A 178 3.73 -0.49 -8.09
N ILE A 179 3.50 -0.02 -9.31
CA ILE A 179 2.18 0.43 -9.77
C ILE A 179 1.40 -0.81 -10.22
N ALA A 180 0.51 -1.29 -9.37
CA ALA A 180 -0.29 -2.50 -9.63
C ALA A 180 -1.71 -2.19 -10.16
N ALA A 181 -2.15 -0.92 -10.12
CA ALA A 181 -3.44 -0.47 -10.63
C ALA A 181 -3.38 1.01 -11.05
N ASP A 182 -4.24 1.45 -11.96
CA ASP A 182 -4.20 2.80 -12.52
C ASP A 182 -4.38 3.90 -11.47
N ASN A 183 -5.25 3.69 -10.47
CA ASN A 183 -5.45 4.62 -9.35
C ASN A 183 -4.23 4.78 -8.43
N GLN A 184 -3.21 3.94 -8.60
CA GLN A 184 -1.95 4.03 -7.83
C GLN A 184 -0.90 4.92 -8.49
N ARG A 185 -1.08 5.35 -9.75
CA ARG A 185 -0.09 6.13 -10.52
C ARG A 185 0.28 7.45 -9.85
N ASP A 186 -0.71 8.19 -9.36
CA ASP A 186 -0.48 9.46 -8.68
C ASP A 186 0.21 9.27 -7.35
N ASN A 187 -0.19 8.27 -6.56
CA ASN A 187 0.50 7.92 -5.31
C ASN A 187 1.96 7.57 -5.56
N ALA A 188 2.25 6.74 -6.57
CA ALA A 188 3.60 6.35 -6.95
C ALA A 188 4.46 7.55 -7.33
N ARG A 189 3.94 8.43 -8.21
CA ARG A 189 4.63 9.64 -8.65
C ARG A 189 4.95 10.55 -7.47
N ILE A 190 3.96 10.84 -6.63
CA ILE A 190 4.12 11.80 -5.55
C ILE A 190 5.04 11.25 -4.46
N LEU A 191 4.91 9.99 -4.06
CA LEU A 191 5.78 9.37 -3.05
C LEU A 191 7.24 9.33 -3.54
N ARG A 192 7.47 9.05 -4.82
CA ARG A 192 8.80 9.13 -5.43
C ARG A 192 9.34 10.58 -5.39
N ASP A 193 8.55 11.55 -5.79
CA ASP A 193 8.96 12.96 -5.87
C ASP A 193 9.27 13.55 -4.49
N PHE A 194 8.63 13.03 -3.43
CA PHE A 194 8.95 13.34 -2.03
C PHE A 194 10.14 12.54 -1.47
N GLY A 195 10.69 11.59 -2.23
CA GLY A 195 11.76 10.71 -1.75
C GLY A 195 11.29 9.70 -0.68
N ALA A 196 9.98 9.46 -0.59
CA ALA A 196 9.40 8.52 0.38
C ALA A 196 9.40 7.07 -0.11
N ALA A 197 9.59 6.84 -1.41
CA ALA A 197 9.69 5.52 -2.00
C ALA A 197 10.52 5.53 -3.28
N VAL A 198 11.18 4.42 -3.59
CA VAL A 198 11.65 4.10 -4.94
C VAL A 198 10.47 3.53 -5.71
N SER A 199 10.14 4.15 -6.85
CA SER A 199 9.03 3.69 -7.69
C SER A 199 9.55 2.89 -8.88
N LEU A 200 9.15 1.63 -8.95
CA LEU A 200 9.28 0.82 -10.14
C LEU A 200 8.16 1.12 -11.15
N ALA A 201 8.27 0.51 -12.33
CA ALA A 201 7.33 0.70 -13.42
C ALA A 201 5.95 0.06 -13.17
N TRP A 202 5.13 0.03 -14.19
CA TRP A 202 3.87 -0.70 -14.24
C TRP A 202 4.09 -2.21 -14.09
N HIS A 203 3.27 -2.86 -13.30
CA HIS A 203 3.45 -4.27 -12.90
C HIS A 203 3.65 -5.26 -14.06
N ALA A 204 3.00 -5.04 -15.20
CA ALA A 204 3.11 -5.94 -16.35
C ALA A 204 4.49 -5.89 -17.03
N ASP A 205 5.19 -4.77 -16.89
CA ASP A 205 6.50 -4.54 -17.54
C ASP A 205 7.69 -4.97 -16.65
N LEU A 206 7.43 -5.34 -15.40
CA LEU A 206 8.46 -5.66 -14.42
C LEU A 206 9.00 -7.08 -14.56
N THR A 207 10.30 -7.19 -14.42
CA THR A 207 11.05 -8.45 -14.34
C THR A 207 11.71 -8.62 -12.97
N ALA A 208 12.19 -9.80 -12.66
CA ALA A 208 13.00 -10.04 -11.45
C ALA A 208 14.23 -9.11 -11.36
N GLN A 209 14.84 -8.78 -12.51
CA GLN A 209 16.01 -7.92 -12.57
C GLN A 209 15.72 -6.49 -12.12
N ASP A 210 14.49 -5.98 -12.36
CA ASP A 210 14.11 -4.63 -11.91
C ASP A 210 14.09 -4.54 -10.39
N PHE A 211 13.60 -5.59 -9.71
CA PHE A 211 13.67 -5.67 -8.25
C PHE A 211 15.10 -5.81 -7.74
N ALA A 212 15.94 -6.61 -8.41
CA ALA A 212 17.34 -6.76 -8.06
C ALA A 212 18.12 -5.44 -8.15
N ASN A 213 17.88 -4.65 -9.21
CA ASN A 213 18.52 -3.35 -9.44
C ASN A 213 18.06 -2.28 -8.44
N ALA A 214 16.81 -2.34 -7.99
CA ALA A 214 16.27 -1.37 -7.03
C ALA A 214 16.85 -1.53 -5.59
N LEU A 215 17.57 -2.63 -5.34
CA LEU A 215 18.26 -2.89 -4.06
C LEU A 215 19.71 -2.41 -4.05
N GLU A 216 20.25 -1.99 -5.18
CA GLU A 216 21.62 -1.44 -5.34
C GLU A 216 21.65 0.07 -5.13
#